data_075cc641b707530795b2cb97f5b5abf5
#
_entry.id   075cc641b707530795b2cb97f5b5abf5
#
_cell.length_a   1.000
_cell.length_b   1.000
_cell.length_c   1.000
_cell.angle_alpha   90.00
_cell.angle_beta   90.00
_cell.angle_gamma   90.00
#
_symmetry.space_group_name_H-M   'P 1'
#
loop_
_entity.id
_entity.type
_entity.pdbx_description
1 polymer ?
#
loop_
_entity_poly.entity_id
_entity_poly.type
_entity_poly.pdbx_seq_one_letter_code
_entity_poly.pdbx_strand_id
1 'polypeptide(L)'
;MSAIKFHKASEYKKVFNENGLARQSVLTGEYKDVAIYKCTLAAGAKWEPELYPQQEKVQILLFTEGTGYVATPHKAFQIEEVSVFVPRFDQESFFIQADSELSFLQIVANLSDYDRENMADSHIALPRFRPVSQGWQYEENFKTRDIESYTLIEHRYFGRLSMGAVYGKGPNEVGQHIHNELEQ
;
A
#
# COMPACT_ATOMS: atom_id res chain seq x y z
N MET A 1 0.07 13.39 -24.20
CA MET A 1 0.84 12.40 -23.41
C MET A 1 1.23 13.07 -22.10
N SER A 2 0.74 12.57 -20.98
CA SER A 2 1.23 13.04 -19.68
C SER A 2 2.69 12.61 -19.54
N ALA A 3 3.55 13.50 -19.06
CA ALA A 3 4.94 13.15 -18.78
C ALA A 3 4.98 12.15 -17.64
N ILE A 4 5.80 11.11 -17.74
CA ILE A 4 6.06 10.20 -16.63
C ILE A 4 6.68 11.02 -15.50
N LYS A 5 6.08 11.01 -14.34
CA LYS A 5 6.60 11.66 -13.15
C LYS A 5 7.10 10.62 -12.15
N PHE A 6 8.20 10.95 -11.50
CA PHE A 6 8.81 10.13 -10.46
C PHE A 6 9.36 11.02 -9.36
N HIS A 7 9.37 10.48 -8.15
CA HIS A 7 9.98 11.12 -6.99
C HIS A 7 11.26 10.36 -6.62
N LYS A 8 12.41 11.06 -6.68
CA LYS A 8 13.69 10.43 -6.36
C LYS A 8 13.80 10.18 -4.86
N ALA A 9 14.38 9.04 -4.48
CA ALA A 9 14.63 8.73 -3.07
C ALA A 9 15.45 9.83 -2.37
N SER A 10 16.38 10.50 -3.08
CA SER A 10 17.17 11.62 -2.56
C SER A 10 16.36 12.89 -2.26
N GLU A 11 15.15 13.02 -2.77
CA GLU A 11 14.25 14.14 -2.51
C GLU A 11 13.44 13.94 -1.22
N TYR A 12 13.42 12.72 -0.69
CA TYR A 12 12.77 12.44 0.57
C TYR A 12 13.58 12.96 1.76
N LYS A 13 13.00 13.93 2.46
CA LYS A 13 13.59 14.51 3.67
C LYS A 13 12.99 13.82 4.89
N LYS A 14 13.77 12.95 5.51
CA LYS A 14 13.38 12.27 6.75
C LYS A 14 13.48 13.23 7.93
N VAL A 15 12.41 13.99 8.18
CA VAL A 15 12.31 14.89 9.34
C VAL A 15 11.24 14.32 10.27
N PHE A 16 11.68 13.77 11.39
CA PHE A 16 10.78 13.21 12.40
C PHE A 16 10.09 14.32 13.19
N ASN A 17 8.79 14.14 13.41
CA ASN A 17 8.04 14.94 14.39
C ASN A 17 8.29 14.44 15.82
N GLU A 18 7.64 15.04 16.80
CA GLU A 18 7.72 14.67 18.22
C GLU A 18 7.31 13.21 18.52
N ASN A 19 6.47 12.61 17.67
CA ASN A 19 6.01 11.23 17.79
C ASN A 19 6.89 10.24 17.01
N GLY A 20 8.03 10.68 16.47
CA GLY A 20 8.93 9.83 15.73
C GLY A 20 8.44 9.44 14.32
N LEU A 21 7.48 10.17 13.75
CA LEU A 21 7.01 9.98 12.37
C LEU A 21 7.61 11.04 11.45
N ALA A 22 8.28 10.61 10.39
CA ALA A 22 8.58 11.44 9.22
C ALA A 22 7.57 11.10 8.12
N ARG A 23 6.87 12.12 7.59
CA ARG A 23 5.82 11.95 6.58
C ARG A 23 5.91 13.04 5.54
N GLN A 24 6.06 12.66 4.28
CA GLN A 24 6.17 13.59 3.15
C GLN A 24 5.21 13.17 2.03
N SER A 25 4.45 14.12 1.51
CA SER A 25 3.65 13.90 0.30
C SER A 25 4.57 13.68 -0.90
N VAL A 26 4.26 12.68 -1.71
CA VAL A 26 4.96 12.35 -2.95
C VAL A 26 3.98 12.29 -4.11
N LEU A 27 4.45 12.55 -5.33
CA LEU A 27 3.62 12.56 -6.54
C LEU A 27 2.38 13.48 -6.42
N THR A 28 2.51 14.61 -5.73
CA THR A 28 1.41 15.54 -5.47
C THR A 28 0.83 16.08 -6.77
N GLY A 29 -0.50 15.96 -6.92
CA GLY A 29 -1.25 16.48 -8.07
C GLY A 29 -1.22 15.57 -9.31
N GLU A 30 -0.59 14.39 -9.25
CA GLU A 30 -0.59 13.43 -10.36
C GLU A 30 -1.94 12.73 -10.47
N TYR A 31 -2.50 12.35 -9.36
CA TYR A 31 -3.79 11.68 -9.27
C TYR A 31 -4.78 12.58 -8.54
N LYS A 32 -5.90 12.88 -9.18
CA LYS A 32 -6.90 13.79 -8.63
C LYS A 32 -7.49 13.29 -7.32
N ASP A 33 -7.68 11.99 -7.21
CA ASP A 33 -8.41 11.35 -6.12
C ASP A 33 -7.52 10.50 -5.20
N VAL A 34 -6.19 10.56 -5.36
CA VAL A 34 -5.24 9.77 -4.58
C VAL A 34 -4.16 10.65 -4.00
N ALA A 35 -3.95 10.54 -2.70
CA ALA A 35 -2.82 11.13 -1.99
C ALA A 35 -1.85 10.04 -1.54
N ILE A 36 -0.57 10.21 -1.85
CA ILE A 36 0.49 9.26 -1.50
C ILE A 36 1.49 9.95 -0.59
N TYR A 37 1.83 9.30 0.52
CA TYR A 37 2.82 9.77 1.48
C TYR A 37 3.91 8.72 1.68
N LYS A 38 5.16 9.14 1.53
CA LYS A 38 6.30 8.38 2.03
C LYS A 38 6.41 8.62 3.51
N CYS A 39 6.39 7.55 4.29
CA CYS A 39 6.45 7.57 5.74
C CYS A 39 7.66 6.79 6.25
N THR A 40 8.25 7.27 7.35
CA THR A 40 9.21 6.51 8.15
C THR A 40 8.86 6.69 9.62
N LEU A 41 8.74 5.60 10.34
CA LEU A 41 8.52 5.58 11.79
C LEU A 41 9.83 5.18 12.46
N ALA A 42 10.30 5.98 13.41
CA ALA A 42 11.54 5.71 14.14
C ALA A 42 11.41 4.43 14.97
N ALA A 43 12.52 3.73 15.19
CA ALA A 43 12.54 2.55 16.07
C ALA A 43 11.98 2.87 17.46
N GLY A 44 11.09 2.02 17.96
CA GLY A 44 10.39 2.21 19.23
C GLY A 44 9.21 3.20 19.18
N ALA A 45 9.03 3.92 18.08
CA ALA A 45 7.93 4.88 17.96
C ALA A 45 6.60 4.19 17.62
N LYS A 46 5.52 4.84 18.07
CA LYS A 46 4.13 4.43 17.81
C LYS A 46 3.41 5.52 17.04
N TRP A 47 2.62 5.12 16.05
CA TRP A 47 1.77 6.03 15.30
C TRP A 47 0.34 5.51 15.20
N GLU A 48 -0.60 6.40 15.45
CA GLU A 48 -2.05 6.18 15.30
C GLU A 48 -2.51 7.00 14.09
N PRO A 49 -2.77 6.36 12.93
CA PRO A 49 -3.23 7.06 11.73
C PRO A 49 -4.64 7.61 11.88
N GLU A 50 -4.93 8.66 11.13
CA GLU A 50 -6.29 9.13 10.90
C GLU A 50 -7.13 8.02 10.27
N LEU A 51 -8.39 7.91 10.69
CA LEU A 51 -9.36 6.99 10.14
C LEU A 51 -10.29 7.73 9.17
N TYR A 52 -10.70 7.04 8.13
CA TYR A 52 -11.57 7.61 7.10
C TYR A 52 -12.89 6.85 7.01
N PRO A 53 -14.02 7.57 6.80
CA PRO A 53 -15.33 6.93 6.61
C PRO A 53 -15.34 6.00 5.39
N GLN A 54 -15.97 4.85 5.53
CA GLN A 54 -16.09 3.84 4.48
C GLN A 54 -16.74 4.39 3.19
N GLN A 55 -17.57 5.41 3.32
CA GLN A 55 -18.24 6.02 2.17
C GLN A 55 -17.36 7.01 1.39
N GLU A 56 -16.23 7.41 1.95
CA GLU A 56 -15.42 8.49 1.41
C GLU A 56 -14.08 8.00 0.85
N LYS A 57 -13.29 7.31 1.67
CA LYS A 57 -11.89 7.02 1.36
C LYS A 57 -11.47 5.65 1.85
N VAL A 58 -10.59 5.03 1.09
CA VAL A 58 -9.81 3.86 1.55
C VAL A 58 -8.39 4.30 1.88
N GLN A 59 -7.84 3.73 2.94
CA GLN A 59 -6.44 3.87 3.31
C GLN A 59 -5.72 2.54 3.10
N ILE A 60 -4.58 2.57 2.43
CA ILE A 60 -3.71 1.43 2.21
C ILE A 60 -2.34 1.78 2.73
N LEU A 61 -1.76 0.92 3.55
CA LEU A 61 -0.40 1.02 4.06
C LEU A 61 0.44 -0.07 3.41
N LEU A 62 1.48 0.32 2.67
CA LEU A 62 2.44 -0.59 2.06
C LEU A 62 3.77 -0.48 2.81
N PHE A 63 4.07 -1.46 3.65
CA PHE A 63 5.33 -1.56 4.38
C PHE A 63 6.41 -2.09 3.45
N THR A 64 7.56 -1.40 3.39
CA THR A 64 8.63 -1.68 2.42
C THR A 64 9.94 -2.10 3.07
N GLU A 65 10.23 -1.59 4.26
CA GLU A 65 11.49 -1.87 4.98
C GLU A 65 11.27 -1.75 6.48
N GLY A 66 12.06 -2.49 7.26
CA GLY A 66 12.01 -2.49 8.72
C GLY A 66 11.07 -3.54 9.27
N THR A 67 10.97 -3.57 10.60
CA THR A 67 10.15 -4.53 11.36
C THR A 67 9.28 -3.81 12.37
N GLY A 68 8.16 -4.41 12.71
CA GLY A 68 7.19 -3.86 13.66
C GLY A 68 5.86 -4.62 13.60
N TYR A 69 4.81 -3.99 14.02
CA TYR A 69 3.47 -4.58 13.92
C TYR A 69 2.38 -3.52 13.76
N VAL A 70 1.27 -3.94 13.17
CA VAL A 70 0.00 -3.21 13.21
C VAL A 70 -0.89 -3.89 14.23
N ALA A 71 -1.47 -3.14 15.14
CA ALA A 71 -2.42 -3.66 16.12
C ALA A 71 -3.76 -2.95 16.04
N THR A 72 -4.82 -3.75 16.06
CA THR A 72 -6.20 -3.32 16.28
C THR A 72 -6.63 -3.79 17.68
N PRO A 73 -7.81 -3.42 18.21
CA PRO A 73 -8.31 -3.93 19.49
C PRO A 73 -8.40 -5.45 19.58
N HIS A 74 -8.45 -6.13 18.44
CA HIS A 74 -8.73 -7.58 18.38
C HIS A 74 -7.59 -8.42 17.81
N LYS A 75 -6.64 -7.80 17.04
CA LYS A 75 -5.57 -8.53 16.32
C LYS A 75 -4.30 -7.70 16.26
N ALA A 76 -3.17 -8.40 16.26
CA ALA A 76 -1.89 -7.83 15.87
C ALA A 76 -1.34 -8.56 14.66
N PHE A 77 -0.70 -7.83 13.76
CA PHE A 77 -0.11 -8.33 12.52
C PHE A 77 1.36 -7.95 12.50
N GLN A 78 2.23 -8.94 12.50
CA GLN A 78 3.67 -8.74 12.49
C GLN A 78 4.14 -8.31 11.09
N ILE A 79 4.99 -7.29 11.04
CA ILE A 79 5.64 -6.78 9.82
C ILE A 79 7.08 -7.25 9.84
N GLU A 80 7.43 -8.21 8.98
CA GLU A 80 8.79 -8.78 8.85
C GLU A 80 9.28 -8.76 7.40
N GLU A 81 8.37 -8.50 6.46
CA GLU A 81 8.63 -8.41 5.02
C GLU A 81 7.72 -7.36 4.39
N VAL A 82 7.92 -7.11 3.09
CA VAL A 82 7.00 -6.25 2.32
C VAL A 82 5.59 -6.77 2.49
N SER A 83 4.71 -5.92 2.98
CA SER A 83 3.33 -6.29 3.32
C SER A 83 2.39 -5.13 3.16
N VAL A 84 1.12 -5.45 2.93
CA VAL A 84 0.06 -4.46 2.83
C VAL A 84 -0.91 -4.59 3.99
N PHE A 85 -1.38 -3.46 4.51
CA PHE A 85 -2.45 -3.39 5.48
C PHE A 85 -3.55 -2.44 5.01
N VAL A 86 -4.79 -2.89 5.10
CA VAL A 86 -5.99 -2.08 4.85
C VAL A 86 -6.84 -2.10 6.12
N PRO A 87 -7.04 -0.96 6.79
CA PRO A 87 -7.84 -0.88 8.01
C PRO A 87 -9.33 -1.05 7.73
N ARG A 88 -10.10 -1.25 8.79
CA ARG A 88 -11.56 -1.31 8.74
C ARG A 88 -12.19 0.10 8.79
N PHE A 89 -11.72 0.99 7.92
CA PHE A 89 -12.20 2.37 7.85
C PHE A 89 -12.22 3.07 9.23
N ASP A 90 -13.27 3.79 9.55
CA ASP A 90 -13.52 4.43 10.85
C ASP A 90 -14.22 3.50 11.86
N GLN A 91 -14.48 2.24 11.49
CA GLN A 91 -15.18 1.27 12.34
C GLN A 91 -14.28 0.62 13.39
N GLU A 92 -12.96 0.68 13.21
CA GLU A 92 -12.00 0.09 14.13
C GLU A 92 -10.71 0.91 14.16
N SER A 93 -10.27 1.32 15.34
CA SER A 93 -8.98 1.98 15.51
C SER A 93 -7.82 1.01 15.33
N PHE A 94 -6.66 1.54 14.94
CA PHE A 94 -5.43 0.77 14.89
C PHE A 94 -4.22 1.67 15.13
N PHE A 95 -3.10 1.06 15.45
CA PHE A 95 -1.82 1.73 15.51
C PHE A 95 -0.72 0.89 14.87
N ILE A 96 0.38 1.56 14.54
CA ILE A 96 1.60 0.95 14.05
C ILE A 96 2.67 1.18 15.12
N GLN A 97 3.37 0.10 15.49
CA GLN A 97 4.53 0.13 16.36
C GLN A 97 5.74 -0.34 15.59
N ALA A 98 6.80 0.46 15.58
CA ALA A 98 8.06 0.11 14.93
C ALA A 98 9.01 -0.56 15.93
N ASP A 99 9.48 -1.78 15.64
CA ASP A 99 10.54 -2.45 16.39
C ASP A 99 11.92 -1.98 15.90
N SER A 100 12.10 -1.87 14.59
CA SER A 100 13.21 -1.15 13.94
C SER A 100 12.69 0.07 13.20
N GLU A 101 13.56 0.90 12.62
CA GLU A 101 13.09 1.97 11.73
C GLU A 101 12.22 1.37 10.61
N LEU A 102 10.97 1.79 10.51
CA LEU A 102 9.96 1.22 9.63
C LEU A 102 9.58 2.20 8.52
N SER A 103 9.83 1.82 7.26
CA SER A 103 9.49 2.60 6.08
C SER A 103 8.25 2.06 5.39
N PHE A 104 7.33 2.95 5.00
CA PHE A 104 6.11 2.56 4.31
C PHE A 104 5.52 3.69 3.45
N LEU A 105 4.63 3.33 2.54
CA LEU A 105 3.75 4.27 1.86
C LEU A 105 2.37 4.25 2.51
N GLN A 106 1.83 5.43 2.79
CA GLN A 106 0.42 5.63 3.09
C GLN A 106 -0.26 6.14 1.84
N ILE A 107 -1.21 5.38 1.32
CA ILE A 107 -2.01 5.70 0.15
C ILE A 107 -3.43 5.95 0.62
N VAL A 108 -3.97 7.14 0.34
CA VAL A 108 -5.34 7.51 0.67
C VAL A 108 -6.05 7.85 -0.62
N ALA A 109 -7.06 7.06 -0.98
CA ALA A 109 -7.81 7.23 -2.21
C ALA A 109 -9.28 7.52 -1.95
N ASN A 110 -9.83 8.52 -2.65
CA ASN A 110 -11.27 8.79 -2.64
C ASN A 110 -12.00 7.65 -3.38
N LEU A 111 -13.11 7.19 -2.80
CA LEU A 111 -13.90 6.12 -3.39
C LEU A 111 -14.98 6.72 -4.32
N SER A 112 -15.05 6.22 -5.55
CA SER A 112 -16.14 6.47 -6.47
C SER A 112 -17.35 5.57 -6.15
N ASP A 113 -18.50 5.82 -6.79
CA ASP A 113 -19.66 4.94 -6.69
C ASP A 113 -19.30 3.52 -7.14
N TYR A 114 -18.57 3.40 -8.25
CA TYR A 114 -18.07 2.12 -8.75
C TYR A 114 -17.23 1.35 -7.73
N ASP A 115 -16.33 2.04 -7.01
CA ASP A 115 -15.50 1.41 -5.98
C ASP A 115 -16.36 0.92 -4.82
N ARG A 116 -17.36 1.69 -4.39
CA ARG A 116 -18.28 1.31 -3.31
C ARG A 116 -19.15 0.12 -3.67
N GLU A 117 -19.65 0.07 -4.89
CA GLU A 117 -20.44 -1.07 -5.41
C GLU A 117 -19.59 -2.35 -5.42
N ASN A 118 -18.37 -2.29 -5.97
CA ASN A 118 -17.46 -3.44 -5.97
C ASN A 118 -17.10 -3.91 -4.55
N MET A 119 -16.86 -2.99 -3.62
CA MET A 119 -16.61 -3.33 -2.23
C MET A 119 -17.79 -4.06 -1.58
N ALA A 120 -19.02 -3.62 -1.85
CA ALA A 120 -20.23 -4.26 -1.33
C ALA A 120 -20.37 -5.66 -1.89
N ASP A 121 -20.13 -5.86 -3.18
CA ASP A 121 -20.27 -7.15 -3.87
C ASP A 121 -19.14 -8.12 -3.49
N SER A 122 -17.92 -7.62 -3.25
CA SER A 122 -16.77 -8.46 -2.95
C SER A 122 -16.77 -9.04 -1.53
N HIS A 123 -17.56 -8.47 -0.62
CA HIS A 123 -17.63 -8.88 0.79
C HIS A 123 -16.25 -8.98 1.45
N ILE A 124 -15.36 -8.04 1.13
CA ILE A 124 -13.98 -8.05 1.64
C ILE A 124 -13.95 -8.06 3.18
N ALA A 125 -13.18 -9.00 3.74
CA ALA A 125 -12.91 -9.02 5.17
C ALA A 125 -11.84 -7.99 5.54
N LEU A 126 -12.20 -7.03 6.37
CA LEU A 126 -11.32 -6.01 6.94
C LEU A 126 -11.26 -6.12 8.48
N PRO A 127 -10.15 -5.73 9.15
CA PRO A 127 -8.90 -5.28 8.52
C PRO A 127 -8.20 -6.41 7.76
N ARG A 128 -7.49 -6.05 6.69
CA ARG A 128 -6.74 -7.00 5.87
C ARG A 128 -5.26 -6.74 6.00
N PHE A 129 -4.51 -7.77 6.34
CA PHE A 129 -3.05 -7.78 6.29
C PHE A 129 -2.58 -8.90 5.37
N ARG A 130 -1.66 -8.58 4.46
CA ARG A 130 -1.09 -9.56 3.54
C ARG A 130 0.39 -9.27 3.30
N PRO A 131 1.30 -10.11 3.83
CA PRO A 131 2.69 -10.12 3.42
C PRO A 131 2.83 -10.69 2.00
N VAL A 132 3.90 -10.33 1.30
CA VAL A 132 4.11 -10.78 -0.08
C VAL A 132 4.18 -12.30 -0.16
N SER A 133 4.82 -12.97 0.81
CA SER A 133 4.89 -14.43 0.90
C SER A 133 3.52 -15.14 0.94
N GLN A 134 2.47 -14.41 1.31
CA GLN A 134 1.07 -14.87 1.33
C GLN A 134 0.24 -14.28 0.17
N GLY A 135 0.87 -13.55 -0.73
CA GLY A 135 0.24 -13.03 -1.94
C GLY A 135 -0.17 -14.16 -2.88
N TRP A 136 -1.17 -13.90 -3.71
CA TRP A 136 -1.52 -14.85 -4.76
C TRP A 136 -0.47 -14.76 -5.86
N GLN A 137 0.34 -15.79 -6.01
CA GLN A 137 1.32 -15.90 -7.08
C GLN A 137 0.62 -16.24 -8.40
N TYR A 138 1.03 -15.58 -9.48
CA TYR A 138 0.53 -15.82 -10.83
C TYR A 138 1.65 -15.67 -11.87
N GLU A 139 1.46 -16.29 -13.02
CA GLU A 139 2.39 -16.24 -14.13
C GLU A 139 1.82 -15.41 -15.28
N GLU A 140 2.70 -14.72 -15.98
CA GLU A 140 2.37 -13.92 -17.16
C GLU A 140 3.32 -14.27 -18.30
N ASN A 141 2.76 -14.59 -19.46
CA ASN A 141 3.52 -15.09 -20.64
C ASN A 141 4.55 -14.10 -21.19
N PHE A 142 4.45 -12.80 -20.84
CA PHE A 142 5.38 -11.76 -21.29
C PHE A 142 6.50 -11.48 -20.28
N LYS A 143 6.59 -12.23 -19.20
CA LYS A 143 7.65 -12.15 -18.20
C LYS A 143 8.61 -13.31 -18.31
N THR A 144 9.89 -13.06 -18.05
CA THR A 144 10.88 -14.14 -17.96
C THR A 144 10.61 -15.02 -16.73
N ARG A 145 11.11 -16.27 -16.75
CA ARG A 145 10.87 -17.26 -15.69
C ARG A 145 11.39 -16.87 -14.32
N ASP A 146 12.34 -15.94 -14.26
CA ASP A 146 12.94 -15.48 -13.01
C ASP A 146 12.20 -14.28 -12.40
N ILE A 147 11.01 -13.94 -12.93
CA ILE A 147 10.12 -12.92 -12.40
C ILE A 147 8.96 -13.58 -11.67
N GLU A 148 8.84 -13.28 -10.40
CA GLU A 148 7.73 -13.69 -9.54
C GLU A 148 6.73 -12.54 -9.41
N SER A 149 5.46 -12.82 -9.67
CA SER A 149 4.37 -11.84 -9.58
C SER A 149 3.36 -12.26 -8.52
N TYR A 150 3.00 -11.33 -7.65
CA TYR A 150 2.07 -11.57 -6.55
C TYR A 150 0.97 -10.52 -6.54
N THR A 151 -0.27 -10.94 -6.31
CA THR A 151 -1.38 -10.04 -6.01
C THR A 151 -1.53 -9.90 -4.51
N LEU A 152 -1.50 -8.67 -4.01
CA LEU A 152 -1.68 -8.32 -2.60
C LEU A 152 -3.10 -7.80 -2.33
N ILE A 153 -3.62 -6.97 -3.22
CA ILE A 153 -4.99 -6.49 -3.22
C ILE A 153 -5.56 -6.75 -4.62
N GLU A 154 -6.55 -7.59 -4.69
CA GLU A 154 -7.23 -7.93 -5.93
C GLU A 154 -8.11 -6.74 -6.39
N HIS A 155 -8.13 -6.44 -7.69
CA HIS A 155 -8.88 -5.32 -8.27
C HIS A 155 -10.39 -5.34 -8.00
N ARG A 156 -10.95 -6.50 -7.72
CA ARG A 156 -12.38 -6.65 -7.41
C ARG A 156 -12.77 -6.18 -6.01
N TYR A 157 -11.81 -5.93 -5.12
CA TYR A 157 -12.12 -5.57 -3.73
C TYR A 157 -12.44 -4.09 -3.57
N PHE A 158 -11.69 -3.23 -4.24
CA PHE A 158 -11.83 -1.78 -4.13
C PHE A 158 -12.06 -1.14 -5.52
N GLY A 159 -12.67 -1.87 -6.44
CA GLY A 159 -12.96 -1.40 -7.78
C GLY A 159 -11.70 -1.07 -8.57
N ARG A 160 -11.36 0.22 -8.65
CA ARG A 160 -10.20 0.73 -9.40
C ARG A 160 -8.85 0.47 -8.72
N LEU A 161 -8.85 0.10 -7.45
CA LEU A 161 -7.62 -0.03 -6.67
C LEU A 161 -7.21 -1.48 -6.56
N SER A 162 -6.04 -1.79 -7.05
CA SER A 162 -5.37 -3.08 -6.87
C SER A 162 -3.91 -2.87 -6.52
N MET A 163 -3.28 -3.87 -5.94
CA MET A 163 -1.86 -3.83 -5.61
C MET A 163 -1.22 -5.19 -5.81
N GLY A 164 -0.10 -5.19 -6.49
CA GLY A 164 0.75 -6.37 -6.66
C GLY A 164 2.20 -6.08 -6.33
N ALA A 165 3.00 -7.12 -6.27
CA ALA A 165 4.44 -7.07 -6.16
C ALA A 165 5.07 -7.92 -7.25
N VAL A 166 6.13 -7.42 -7.86
CA VAL A 166 6.88 -8.10 -8.90
C VAL A 166 8.35 -8.14 -8.47
N TYR A 167 8.92 -9.33 -8.39
CA TYR A 167 10.31 -9.55 -8.03
C TYR A 167 11.06 -10.19 -9.18
N GLY A 168 12.20 -9.60 -9.56
CA GLY A 168 13.12 -10.18 -10.54
C GLY A 168 14.45 -10.54 -9.88
N LYS A 169 14.99 -11.72 -10.21
CA LYS A 169 16.31 -12.19 -9.76
C LYS A 169 17.29 -12.15 -10.94
N GLY A 170 18.22 -11.18 -10.93
CA GLY A 170 19.21 -11.03 -12.01
C GLY A 170 18.71 -10.21 -13.19
N PRO A 171 19.35 -10.33 -14.38
CA PRO A 171 18.89 -9.65 -15.57
C PRO A 171 17.57 -10.28 -16.06
N ASN A 172 16.50 -9.50 -15.96
CA ASN A 172 15.14 -9.91 -16.28
C ASN A 172 14.50 -8.98 -17.28
N GLU A 173 13.53 -9.48 -18.01
CA GLU A 173 12.76 -8.73 -18.99
C GLU A 173 11.27 -8.89 -18.72
N VAL A 174 10.57 -7.76 -18.66
CA VAL A 174 9.11 -7.71 -18.75
C VAL A 174 8.79 -7.23 -20.16
N GLY A 175 8.18 -8.10 -20.96
CA GLY A 175 7.78 -7.77 -22.33
C GLY A 175 6.84 -6.56 -22.36
N GLN A 176 6.87 -5.83 -23.46
CA GLN A 176 5.94 -4.71 -23.67
C GLN A 176 4.49 -5.20 -23.63
N HIS A 177 3.67 -4.58 -22.81
CA HIS A 177 2.26 -4.89 -22.66
C HIS A 177 1.45 -3.63 -22.37
N ILE A 178 0.13 -3.70 -22.54
CA ILE A 178 -0.79 -2.59 -22.33
C ILE A 178 -1.79 -2.99 -21.27
N HIS A 179 -1.98 -2.10 -20.30
CA HIS A 179 -3.09 -2.18 -19.36
C HIS A 179 -4.21 -1.25 -19.86
N ASN A 180 -5.31 -1.82 -20.34
CA ASN A 180 -6.42 -1.04 -20.90
C ASN A 180 -7.28 -0.36 -19.83
N GLU A 181 -7.19 -0.77 -18.58
CA GLU A 181 -8.10 -0.40 -17.51
C GLU A 181 -7.40 0.16 -16.26
N LEU A 182 -6.07 0.26 -16.28
CA LEU A 182 -5.28 0.71 -15.14
C LEU A 182 -4.48 1.96 -15.50
N GLU A 183 -4.59 2.99 -14.69
CA GLU A 183 -3.58 4.04 -14.62
C GLU A 183 -2.41 3.54 -13.76
N GLN A 184 -1.23 3.51 -14.35
CA GLN A 184 0.02 3.13 -13.69
C GLN A 184 0.80 4.36 -13.26
#